data_92c22358d406188ee9d890af103db1cb
#
_entry.id   92c22358d406188ee9d890af103db1cb
#
_cell.length_a   1.000
_cell.length_b   1.000
_cell.length_c   1.000
_cell.angle_alpha   90.00
_cell.angle_beta   90.00
_cell.angle_gamma   90.00
#
_symmetry.space_group_name_H-M   'P 1'
#
loop_
_entity.id
_entity.type
_entity.pdbx_description
1 polymer ?
#
loop_
_entity_poly.entity_id
_entity_poly.type
_entity_poly.pdbx_seq_one_letter_code
_entity_poly.pdbx_strand_id
1 'polypeptide(L)'
;MLKKIAISAVTSLLASAVLFTGASSANAATKNLNLVKKGYLVVGMTLQFKPQMYLNESGKPAGYDYELLKKLAKDLKLKLEIKNMDFAGLIPGLVSRQFDLVSVGLTKNPDREKSILYVREYMPYTTVLASIYGVDRGVTKEAWNTKGIKITALQGAAASRIVKADFPNATLVEFPQQNDAFLEVASGRAEGIVVEENLLNQFRKTNPYTLEKIPLPAPLSQAFGQWTVQLGNTALQTELKNWLCVNQKSKFLEKTFQTQMGYKQPALPPCE
;
A
#
# COMPACT_ATOMS: atom_id res chain seq x y z
N MET A 1 96.09 15.67 39.20
CA MET A 1 96.34 15.87 37.76
C MET A 1 95.28 15.11 37.00
N LEU A 2 94.27 15.71 36.60
CA LEU A 2 93.36 15.08 35.63
C LEU A 2 92.42 16.11 35.04
N LYS A 3 92.47 16.33 33.78
CA LYS A 3 91.66 17.30 32.99
C LYS A 3 90.27 16.84 32.87
N LYS A 4 89.32 17.73 33.16
CA LYS A 4 87.88 17.56 32.86
C LYS A 4 87.66 17.93 31.38
N ILE A 5 87.04 17.05 30.66
CA ILE A 5 86.47 17.31 29.30
C ILE A 5 84.95 17.39 29.47
N ALA A 6 84.38 18.56 29.15
CA ALA A 6 82.99 18.76 29.12
C ALA A 6 82.44 18.40 27.72
N ILE A 7 81.47 17.54 27.66
CA ILE A 7 80.72 17.20 26.44
C ILE A 7 79.35 17.88 26.54
N SER A 8 79.11 18.81 25.64
CA SER A 8 77.86 19.52 25.51
C SER A 8 76.89 18.65 24.73
N ALA A 9 75.77 18.29 25.34
CA ALA A 9 74.70 17.57 24.69
C ALA A 9 73.66 18.53 24.16
N VAL A 10 73.53 18.62 22.86
CA VAL A 10 72.43 19.34 22.17
C VAL A 10 71.20 18.46 22.13
N THR A 11 70.22 18.81 22.91
CA THR A 11 68.88 18.18 22.87
C THR A 11 68.03 18.83 21.82
N SER A 12 67.82 18.19 20.69
CA SER A 12 66.81 18.55 19.66
C SER A 12 65.44 18.11 20.11
N LEU A 13 64.57 19.07 20.42
CA LEU A 13 63.14 18.87 20.62
C LEU A 13 62.46 18.61 19.23
N LEU A 14 62.08 17.38 18.95
CA LEU A 14 61.12 17.05 17.87
C LEU A 14 59.72 17.29 18.37
N ALA A 15 59.11 18.39 17.95
CA ALA A 15 57.70 18.66 18.19
C ALA A 15 56.87 17.80 17.18
N SER A 16 56.30 16.69 17.67
CA SER A 16 55.32 15.89 16.91
C SER A 16 53.98 16.61 16.87
N ALA A 17 53.69 17.25 15.75
CA ALA A 17 52.35 17.80 15.47
C ALA A 17 51.39 16.63 15.24
N VAL A 18 50.57 16.29 16.22
CA VAL A 18 49.45 15.36 16.08
C VAL A 18 48.35 16.12 15.32
N LEU A 19 48.23 15.84 14.03
CA LEU A 19 47.09 16.24 13.22
C LEU A 19 45.86 15.48 13.71
N PHE A 20 45.07 16.08 14.58
CA PHE A 20 43.70 15.64 14.82
C PHE A 20 42.89 15.84 13.52
N THR A 21 42.84 14.83 12.66
CA THR A 21 41.80 14.78 11.65
C THR A 21 40.47 14.58 12.34
N GLY A 22 39.79 15.71 12.62
CA GLY A 22 38.42 15.70 13.07
C GLY A 22 37.57 15.00 12.02
N ALA A 23 37.23 13.71 12.26
CA ALA A 23 36.18 13.05 11.55
C ALA A 23 34.90 13.87 11.81
N SER A 24 34.55 14.76 10.88
CA SER A 24 33.24 15.36 10.82
C SER A 24 32.24 14.22 10.67
N SER A 25 31.69 13.79 11.82
CA SER A 25 30.46 12.99 11.82
C SER A 25 29.42 13.85 11.10
N ALA A 26 29.23 13.58 9.81
CA ALA A 26 28.10 14.11 9.10
C ALA A 26 26.84 13.68 9.88
N ASN A 27 26.36 14.55 10.74
CA ASN A 27 25.06 14.44 11.35
C ASN A 27 24.09 14.44 10.17
N ALA A 28 23.70 13.22 9.73
CA ALA A 28 22.58 13.07 8.82
C ALA A 28 21.40 13.72 9.55
N ALA A 29 21.09 14.97 9.18
CA ALA A 29 19.95 15.68 9.71
C ALA A 29 18.75 14.74 9.58
N THR A 30 18.22 14.29 10.70
CA THR A 30 17.04 13.43 10.73
C THR A 30 15.95 14.20 10.00
N LYS A 31 15.60 13.73 8.78
CA LYS A 31 14.55 14.35 7.97
C LYS A 31 13.31 14.49 8.86
N ASN A 32 12.83 15.72 9.02
CA ASN A 32 11.57 15.91 9.72
C ASN A 32 10.43 15.46 8.80
N LEU A 33 9.95 14.25 9.01
CA LEU A 33 8.86 13.64 8.22
C LEU A 33 7.47 14.06 8.72
N ASN A 34 7.39 14.95 9.70
CA ASN A 34 6.13 15.43 10.31
C ASN A 34 5.19 14.29 10.74
N LEU A 35 5.75 13.27 11.42
CA LEU A 35 5.03 12.08 11.87
C LEU A 35 4.08 12.40 13.02
N VAL A 36 2.95 11.69 13.09
CA VAL A 36 1.94 11.84 14.17
C VAL A 36 2.47 11.37 15.53
N LYS A 37 3.44 10.44 15.52
CA LYS A 37 4.06 9.91 16.74
C LYS A 37 5.57 9.80 16.55
N LYS A 38 6.34 10.52 17.39
CA LYS A 38 7.81 10.50 17.30
C LYS A 38 8.37 9.09 17.42
N GLY A 39 9.24 8.71 16.45
CA GLY A 39 9.89 7.40 16.42
C GLY A 39 9.02 6.26 15.89
N TYR A 40 7.81 6.55 15.43
CA TYR A 40 6.90 5.56 14.86
C TYR A 40 6.47 5.98 13.45
N LEU A 41 6.29 4.99 12.59
CA LEU A 41 5.49 5.11 11.37
C LEU A 41 4.13 4.50 11.69
N VAL A 42 3.12 5.36 11.85
CA VAL A 42 1.74 4.92 12.11
C VAL A 42 1.01 4.80 10.79
N VAL A 43 0.45 3.62 10.49
CA VAL A 43 -0.13 3.31 9.18
C VAL A 43 -1.58 2.87 9.33
N GLY A 44 -2.48 3.54 8.62
CA GLY A 44 -3.86 3.11 8.45
C GLY A 44 -3.97 2.01 7.38
N MET A 45 -4.61 0.91 7.73
CA MET A 45 -4.86 -0.23 6.84
C MET A 45 -6.26 -0.78 7.08
N THR A 46 -6.76 -1.58 6.11
CA THR A 46 -7.90 -2.48 6.33
C THR A 46 -7.41 -3.90 6.13
N LEU A 47 -7.35 -4.68 7.21
CA LEU A 47 -6.71 -6.00 7.21
C LEU A 47 -7.69 -7.11 6.82
N GLN A 48 -8.38 -6.93 5.68
CA GLN A 48 -9.39 -7.84 5.16
C GLN A 48 -9.12 -8.33 3.73
N PHE A 49 -8.02 -7.89 3.09
CA PHE A 49 -7.73 -8.20 1.68
C PHE A 49 -6.59 -9.20 1.53
N LYS A 50 -6.83 -10.47 1.88
CA LYS A 50 -5.86 -11.55 1.63
C LYS A 50 -5.70 -11.74 0.10
N PRO A 51 -4.47 -11.87 -0.43
CA PRO A 51 -3.18 -11.95 0.26
C PRO A 51 -2.44 -10.60 0.35
N GLN A 52 -3.06 -9.48 -0.04
CA GLN A 52 -2.41 -8.18 -0.05
C GLN A 52 -2.16 -7.64 1.37
N MET A 53 -3.20 -7.61 2.22
CA MET A 53 -3.13 -7.20 3.61
C MET A 53 -4.26 -7.86 4.40
N TYR A 54 -3.92 -8.59 5.45
CA TYR A 54 -4.88 -9.36 6.20
C TYR A 54 -4.39 -9.70 7.59
N LEU A 55 -5.28 -10.18 8.45
CA LEU A 55 -4.91 -10.83 9.71
C LEU A 55 -4.67 -12.32 9.46
N ASN A 56 -3.49 -12.82 9.84
CA ASN A 56 -3.20 -14.26 9.78
C ASN A 56 -3.95 -15.02 10.89
N GLU A 57 -3.80 -16.34 10.94
CA GLU A 57 -4.45 -17.22 11.91
C GLU A 57 -4.13 -16.87 13.38
N SER A 58 -3.01 -16.19 13.63
CA SER A 58 -2.63 -15.69 14.96
C SER A 58 -3.13 -14.27 15.23
N GLY A 59 -4.01 -13.71 14.37
CA GLY A 59 -4.54 -12.36 14.50
C GLY A 59 -3.50 -11.23 14.23
N LYS A 60 -2.37 -11.55 13.61
CA LYS A 60 -1.31 -10.58 13.31
C LYS A 60 -1.39 -10.12 11.87
N PRO A 61 -1.05 -8.84 11.57
CA PRO A 61 -0.96 -8.34 10.21
C PRO A 61 -0.01 -9.18 9.34
N ALA A 62 -0.41 -9.41 8.10
CA ALA A 62 0.35 -10.18 7.11
C ALA A 62 0.00 -9.70 5.69
N GLY A 63 0.77 -10.16 4.69
CA GLY A 63 0.54 -9.90 3.28
C GLY A 63 1.52 -8.91 2.67
N TYR A 64 1.35 -8.65 1.38
CA TYR A 64 2.27 -7.85 0.58
C TYR A 64 2.54 -6.47 1.17
N ASP A 65 1.50 -5.70 1.45
CA ASP A 65 1.63 -4.36 2.02
C ASP A 65 2.36 -4.37 3.37
N TYR A 66 2.03 -5.34 4.23
CA TYR A 66 2.68 -5.44 5.54
C TYR A 66 4.18 -5.74 5.43
N GLU A 67 4.60 -6.60 4.48
CA GLU A 67 6.02 -6.87 4.24
C GLU A 67 6.76 -5.62 3.74
N LEU A 68 6.13 -4.82 2.85
CA LEU A 68 6.70 -3.54 2.42
C LEU A 68 6.86 -2.58 3.61
N LEU A 69 5.84 -2.47 4.46
CA LEU A 69 5.84 -1.56 5.62
C LEU A 69 6.87 -1.96 6.68
N LYS A 70 7.08 -3.26 6.92
CA LYS A 70 8.15 -3.75 7.82
C LYS A 70 9.53 -3.30 7.34
N LYS A 71 9.80 -3.47 6.03
CA LYS A 71 11.06 -3.02 5.46
C LYS A 71 11.17 -1.50 5.49
N LEU A 72 10.14 -0.77 5.12
CA LEU A 72 10.11 0.69 5.16
C LEU A 72 10.43 1.23 6.55
N ALA A 73 9.73 0.74 7.58
CA ALA A 73 9.96 1.17 8.96
C ALA A 73 11.40 0.88 9.41
N LYS A 74 11.94 -0.30 9.07
CA LYS A 74 13.34 -0.66 9.34
C LYS A 74 14.32 0.30 8.66
N ASP A 75 14.13 0.57 7.37
CA ASP A 75 15.01 1.44 6.58
C ASP A 75 14.99 2.90 7.11
N LEU A 76 13.82 3.37 7.56
CA LEU A 76 13.65 4.69 8.17
C LEU A 76 14.04 4.74 9.66
N LYS A 77 14.44 3.61 10.26
CA LYS A 77 14.74 3.46 11.71
C LYS A 77 13.56 3.87 12.60
N LEU A 78 12.35 3.57 12.16
CA LEU A 78 11.09 3.80 12.87
C LEU A 78 10.50 2.48 13.38
N LYS A 79 9.67 2.55 14.43
CA LYS A 79 8.80 1.45 14.84
C LYS A 79 7.53 1.48 13.99
N LEU A 80 7.07 0.33 13.53
CA LEU A 80 5.81 0.21 12.77
C LEU A 80 4.63 0.06 13.74
N GLU A 81 3.60 0.89 13.57
CA GLU A 81 2.32 0.77 14.26
C GLU A 81 1.18 0.71 13.21
N ILE A 82 0.36 -0.32 13.25
CA ILE A 82 -0.77 -0.50 12.33
C ILE A 82 -2.07 -0.12 13.03
N LYS A 83 -2.86 0.74 12.39
CA LYS A 83 -4.25 1.07 12.74
C LYS A 83 -5.18 0.38 11.75
N ASN A 84 -5.84 -0.71 12.20
CA ASN A 84 -6.82 -1.42 11.40
C ASN A 84 -8.18 -0.74 11.52
N MET A 85 -8.83 -0.47 10.39
CA MET A 85 -10.18 0.11 10.32
C MET A 85 -10.87 -0.23 9.00
N ASP A 86 -12.16 0.08 8.91
CA ASP A 86 -12.91 -0.07 7.68
C ASP A 86 -12.37 0.84 6.58
N PHE A 87 -12.43 0.38 5.33
CA PHE A 87 -11.87 1.09 4.18
C PHE A 87 -12.38 2.53 4.05
N ALA A 88 -13.68 2.76 4.29
CA ALA A 88 -14.30 4.08 4.21
C ALA A 88 -13.75 5.08 5.25
N GLY A 89 -13.23 4.58 6.39
CA GLY A 89 -12.65 5.39 7.45
C GLY A 89 -11.21 5.84 7.20
N LEU A 90 -10.50 5.26 6.24
CA LEU A 90 -9.07 5.49 6.06
C LEU A 90 -8.72 6.93 5.65
N ILE A 91 -9.44 7.52 4.69
CA ILE A 91 -9.18 8.91 4.28
C ILE A 91 -9.56 9.91 5.39
N PRO A 92 -10.75 9.83 6.03
CA PRO A 92 -11.06 10.63 7.21
C PRO A 92 -10.00 10.51 8.32
N GLY A 93 -9.55 9.29 8.61
CA GLY A 93 -8.50 9.05 9.62
C GLY A 93 -7.15 9.68 9.25
N LEU A 94 -6.75 9.65 7.98
CA LEU A 94 -5.53 10.32 7.49
C LEU A 94 -5.66 11.84 7.62
N VAL A 95 -6.78 12.41 7.20
CA VAL A 95 -7.04 13.85 7.28
C VAL A 95 -7.04 14.35 8.73
N SER A 96 -7.59 13.57 9.66
CA SER A 96 -7.60 13.87 11.10
C SER A 96 -6.31 13.50 11.83
N ARG A 97 -5.24 13.13 11.10
CA ARG A 97 -3.92 12.80 11.66
C ARG A 97 -3.92 11.64 12.65
N GLN A 98 -4.75 10.63 12.45
CA GLN A 98 -4.70 9.40 13.27
C GLN A 98 -3.52 8.51 12.90
N PHE A 99 -2.97 8.69 11.69
CA PHE A 99 -1.79 7.99 11.15
C PHE A 99 -1.10 8.84 10.08
N ASP A 100 0.12 8.44 9.72
CA ASP A 100 0.99 9.13 8.78
C ASP A 100 0.72 8.75 7.34
N LEU A 101 0.35 7.50 7.13
CA LEU A 101 0.31 6.81 5.84
C LEU A 101 -0.92 5.91 5.77
N VAL A 102 -1.60 5.87 4.63
CA VAL A 102 -2.56 4.82 4.27
C VAL A 102 -1.92 3.86 3.28
N SER A 103 -1.91 2.57 3.62
CA SER A 103 -1.42 1.49 2.77
C SER A 103 -2.53 0.47 2.52
N VAL A 104 -3.26 0.68 1.43
CA VAL A 104 -4.35 -0.19 0.95
C VAL A 104 -4.45 -0.17 -0.58
N GLY A 105 -3.45 0.43 -1.26
CA GLY A 105 -3.50 0.57 -2.71
C GLY A 105 -4.63 1.48 -3.20
N LEU A 106 -4.74 2.70 -2.65
CA LEU A 106 -5.76 3.65 -3.12
C LEU A 106 -5.51 4.04 -4.58
N THR A 107 -6.49 3.80 -5.45
CA THR A 107 -6.46 4.29 -6.84
C THR A 107 -6.74 5.78 -6.90
N LYS A 108 -6.10 6.48 -7.86
CA LYS A 108 -6.32 7.93 -8.07
C LYS A 108 -7.80 8.25 -8.29
N ASN A 109 -8.21 9.36 -7.68
CA ASN A 109 -9.55 9.89 -7.77
C ASN A 109 -9.50 11.40 -7.53
N PRO A 110 -10.05 12.25 -8.43
CA PRO A 110 -10.03 13.70 -8.29
C PRO A 110 -10.61 14.22 -6.96
N ASP A 111 -11.64 13.57 -6.42
CA ASP A 111 -12.20 13.99 -5.12
C ASP A 111 -11.27 13.69 -3.96
N ARG A 112 -10.56 12.57 -3.98
CA ARG A 112 -9.57 12.23 -2.96
C ARG A 112 -8.35 13.16 -3.02
N GLU A 113 -7.92 13.57 -4.22
CA GLU A 113 -6.78 14.48 -4.41
C GLU A 113 -6.98 15.85 -3.74
N LYS A 114 -8.23 16.26 -3.49
CA LYS A 114 -8.55 17.46 -2.72
C LYS A 114 -8.18 17.37 -1.23
N SER A 115 -7.97 16.16 -0.71
CA SER A 115 -7.81 15.91 0.73
C SER A 115 -6.51 15.19 1.10
N ILE A 116 -5.87 14.52 0.15
CA ILE A 116 -4.70 13.67 0.38
C ILE A 116 -3.66 13.83 -0.73
N LEU A 117 -2.40 13.46 -0.44
CA LEU A 117 -1.35 13.33 -1.45
C LEU A 117 -1.13 11.86 -1.78
N TYR A 118 -1.15 11.52 -3.04
CA TYR A 118 -0.71 10.23 -3.56
C TYR A 118 0.82 10.17 -3.63
N VAL A 119 1.39 9.01 -3.30
CA VAL A 119 2.85 8.82 -3.30
C VAL A 119 3.34 8.36 -4.67
N ARG A 120 3.05 7.10 -4.99
CA ARG A 120 3.30 6.52 -6.32
C ARG A 120 2.68 5.11 -6.41
N GLU A 121 2.57 4.63 -7.63
CA GLU A 121 2.05 3.33 -8.00
C GLU A 121 2.94 2.20 -7.45
N TYR A 122 2.31 1.21 -6.78
CA TYR A 122 3.01 0.02 -6.28
C TYR A 122 2.19 -1.26 -6.39
N MET A 123 0.85 -1.14 -6.52
CA MET A 123 -0.07 -2.27 -6.54
C MET A 123 -0.94 -2.23 -7.80
N PRO A 124 -0.75 -3.17 -8.75
CA PRO A 124 -1.60 -3.25 -9.92
C PRO A 124 -2.95 -3.89 -9.59
N TYR A 125 -4.03 -3.34 -10.13
CA TYR A 125 -5.38 -3.84 -9.99
C TYR A 125 -6.06 -4.05 -11.33
N THR A 126 -6.81 -5.15 -11.43
CA THR A 126 -7.82 -5.40 -12.45
C THR A 126 -9.16 -5.53 -11.75
N THR A 127 -10.15 -4.69 -12.09
CA THR A 127 -11.48 -4.74 -11.51
C THR A 127 -12.42 -5.44 -12.47
N VAL A 128 -13.20 -6.37 -11.96
CA VAL A 128 -14.08 -7.26 -12.74
C VAL A 128 -15.51 -7.25 -12.17
N LEU A 129 -16.45 -7.70 -12.97
CA LEU A 129 -17.77 -8.10 -12.53
C LEU A 129 -17.78 -9.61 -12.30
N ALA A 130 -18.37 -10.05 -11.20
CA ALA A 130 -18.58 -11.47 -10.91
C ALA A 130 -20.04 -11.71 -10.46
N SER A 131 -20.49 -12.94 -10.61
CA SER A 131 -21.84 -13.39 -10.23
C SER A 131 -21.80 -14.79 -9.65
N ILE A 132 -22.96 -15.30 -9.24
CA ILE A 132 -23.11 -16.70 -8.84
C ILE A 132 -22.68 -17.59 -10.02
N TYR A 133 -21.98 -18.66 -9.70
CA TYR A 133 -21.54 -19.65 -10.67
C TYR A 133 -22.72 -20.27 -11.46
N GLY A 134 -22.59 -20.31 -12.78
CA GLY A 134 -23.61 -20.89 -13.69
C GLY A 134 -24.81 -19.98 -13.98
N VAL A 135 -24.80 -18.73 -13.54
CA VAL A 135 -25.86 -17.75 -13.90
C VAL A 135 -25.48 -17.03 -15.20
N ASP A 136 -26.21 -17.32 -16.28
CA ASP A 136 -26.06 -16.63 -17.55
C ASP A 136 -27.04 -15.42 -17.65
N ARG A 137 -26.48 -14.22 -17.53
CA ARG A 137 -27.17 -12.93 -17.83
C ARG A 137 -26.59 -12.24 -19.05
N GLY A 138 -25.63 -12.86 -19.70
CA GLY A 138 -24.87 -12.27 -20.79
C GLY A 138 -23.58 -11.60 -20.34
N VAL A 139 -22.76 -11.29 -21.35
CA VAL A 139 -21.35 -10.88 -21.20
C VAL A 139 -21.12 -9.42 -21.56
N THR A 140 -22.15 -8.57 -21.51
CA THR A 140 -22.06 -7.13 -21.78
C THR A 140 -22.44 -6.31 -20.56
N LYS A 141 -21.98 -5.06 -20.48
CA LYS A 141 -22.35 -4.16 -19.39
C LYS A 141 -23.85 -3.86 -19.40
N GLU A 142 -24.45 -3.76 -20.57
CA GLU A 142 -25.87 -3.46 -20.77
C GLU A 142 -26.76 -4.53 -20.12
N ALA A 143 -26.39 -5.82 -20.25
CA ALA A 143 -27.11 -6.93 -19.64
C ALA A 143 -27.18 -6.82 -18.09
N TRP A 144 -26.18 -6.20 -17.49
CA TRP A 144 -26.07 -5.98 -16.04
C TRP A 144 -26.56 -4.60 -15.59
N ASN A 145 -26.69 -3.64 -16.52
CA ASN A 145 -27.19 -2.29 -16.25
C ASN A 145 -28.71 -2.21 -16.39
N THR A 146 -29.42 -3.02 -15.64
CA THR A 146 -30.88 -3.19 -15.76
C THR A 146 -31.55 -2.97 -14.39
N LYS A 147 -32.72 -2.32 -14.40
CA LYS A 147 -33.54 -2.12 -13.20
C LYS A 147 -33.87 -3.47 -12.53
N GLY A 148 -33.73 -3.52 -11.21
CA GLY A 148 -33.95 -4.72 -10.40
C GLY A 148 -32.70 -5.57 -10.19
N ILE A 149 -31.60 -5.34 -10.93
CA ILE A 149 -30.31 -5.95 -10.65
C ILE A 149 -29.63 -5.22 -9.48
N LYS A 150 -29.17 -5.99 -8.50
CA LYS A 150 -28.37 -5.51 -7.39
C LYS A 150 -26.91 -5.89 -7.62
N ILE A 151 -26.01 -4.91 -7.55
CA ILE A 151 -24.57 -5.12 -7.66
C ILE A 151 -23.92 -4.66 -6.36
N THR A 152 -23.20 -5.58 -5.70
CA THR A 152 -22.51 -5.28 -4.45
C THR A 152 -21.12 -4.72 -4.70
N ALA A 153 -20.63 -3.93 -3.75
CA ALA A 153 -19.27 -3.43 -3.73
C ALA A 153 -18.83 -3.07 -2.32
N LEU A 154 -17.52 -2.98 -2.10
CA LEU A 154 -16.97 -2.43 -0.87
C LEU A 154 -17.24 -0.93 -0.77
N GLN A 155 -17.75 -0.49 0.37
CA GLN A 155 -18.13 0.90 0.65
C GLN A 155 -16.93 1.84 0.49
N GLY A 156 -17.13 2.91 -0.31
CA GLY A 156 -16.12 3.93 -0.56
C GLY A 156 -14.96 3.51 -1.46
N ALA A 157 -14.91 2.27 -1.95
CA ALA A 157 -13.87 1.77 -2.84
C ALA A 157 -14.05 2.24 -4.30
N ALA A 158 -13.07 1.90 -5.15
CA ALA A 158 -13.18 2.14 -6.59
C ALA A 158 -14.36 1.38 -7.20
N ALA A 159 -14.61 0.16 -6.73
CA ALA A 159 -15.70 -0.69 -7.17
C ALA A 159 -17.06 0.01 -7.07
N SER A 160 -17.37 0.67 -5.96
CA SER A 160 -18.61 1.43 -5.79
C SER A 160 -18.77 2.54 -6.83
N ARG A 161 -17.68 3.25 -7.15
CA ARG A 161 -17.72 4.30 -8.20
C ARG A 161 -17.95 3.73 -9.59
N ILE A 162 -17.31 2.57 -9.87
CA ILE A 162 -17.50 1.86 -11.13
C ILE A 162 -18.95 1.41 -11.28
N VAL A 163 -19.57 0.86 -10.23
CA VAL A 163 -21.00 0.50 -10.30
C VAL A 163 -21.86 1.72 -10.60
N LYS A 164 -21.65 2.84 -9.93
CA LYS A 164 -22.40 4.09 -10.17
C LYS A 164 -22.21 4.62 -11.60
N ALA A 165 -21.03 4.48 -12.17
CA ALA A 165 -20.72 5.00 -13.50
C ALA A 165 -21.16 4.07 -14.64
N ASP A 166 -20.87 2.77 -14.50
CA ASP A 166 -21.04 1.79 -15.58
C ASP A 166 -22.41 1.08 -15.55
N PHE A 167 -23.08 1.07 -14.37
CA PHE A 167 -24.35 0.39 -14.15
C PHE A 167 -25.40 1.30 -13.46
N PRO A 168 -25.66 2.51 -14.00
CA PRO A 168 -26.53 3.51 -13.33
C PRO A 168 -27.98 3.06 -13.15
N ASN A 169 -28.47 2.06 -13.91
CA ASN A 169 -29.81 1.50 -13.79
C ASN A 169 -29.90 0.36 -12.77
N ALA A 170 -28.75 -0.25 -12.40
CA ALA A 170 -28.70 -1.25 -11.35
C ALA A 170 -28.70 -0.60 -9.96
N THR A 171 -29.08 -1.37 -8.95
CA THR A 171 -29.01 -0.94 -7.55
C THR A 171 -27.66 -1.29 -6.96
N LEU A 172 -26.86 -0.28 -6.60
CA LEU A 172 -25.63 -0.49 -5.83
C LEU A 172 -25.98 -0.82 -4.37
N VAL A 173 -25.38 -1.91 -3.85
CA VAL A 173 -25.43 -2.30 -2.44
C VAL A 173 -24.03 -2.29 -1.87
N GLU A 174 -23.72 -1.35 -0.96
CA GLU A 174 -22.39 -1.18 -0.39
C GLU A 174 -22.27 -1.88 0.96
N PHE A 175 -21.14 -2.54 1.19
CA PHE A 175 -20.80 -3.22 2.45
C PHE A 175 -19.50 -2.66 3.03
N PRO A 176 -19.38 -2.47 4.36
CA PRO A 176 -18.14 -2.07 5.00
C PRO A 176 -17.06 -3.17 4.97
N GLN A 177 -17.49 -4.45 4.92
CA GLN A 177 -16.61 -5.59 4.85
C GLN A 177 -16.69 -6.28 3.48
N GLN A 178 -15.54 -6.56 2.88
CA GLN A 178 -15.47 -7.18 1.55
C GLN A 178 -16.13 -8.57 1.52
N ASN A 179 -15.96 -9.34 2.60
CA ASN A 179 -16.53 -10.68 2.66
C ASN A 179 -18.06 -10.66 2.67
N ASP A 180 -18.69 -9.66 3.28
CA ASP A 180 -20.14 -9.52 3.31
C ASP A 180 -20.69 -9.22 1.90
N ALA A 181 -19.96 -8.39 1.12
CA ALA A 181 -20.31 -8.14 -0.27
C ALA A 181 -20.25 -9.41 -1.13
N PHE A 182 -19.28 -10.29 -0.89
CA PHE A 182 -19.22 -11.59 -1.55
C PHE A 182 -20.36 -12.52 -1.13
N LEU A 183 -20.64 -12.60 0.18
CA LEU A 183 -21.68 -13.49 0.71
C LEU A 183 -23.08 -13.07 0.28
N GLU A 184 -23.32 -11.77 0.07
CA GLU A 184 -24.60 -11.26 -0.44
C GLU A 184 -24.91 -11.85 -1.83
N VAL A 185 -23.90 -11.89 -2.71
CA VAL A 185 -24.03 -12.48 -4.03
C VAL A 185 -24.08 -14.02 -3.96
N ALA A 186 -23.16 -14.64 -3.19
CA ALA A 186 -23.09 -16.09 -3.06
C ALA A 186 -24.40 -16.71 -2.50
N SER A 187 -25.16 -15.94 -1.73
CA SER A 187 -26.47 -16.36 -1.21
C SER A 187 -27.66 -16.01 -2.12
N GLY A 188 -27.42 -15.41 -3.28
CA GLY A 188 -28.46 -15.05 -4.24
C GLY A 188 -29.29 -13.82 -3.87
N ARG A 189 -28.88 -13.02 -2.87
CA ARG A 189 -29.57 -11.79 -2.47
C ARG A 189 -29.18 -10.58 -3.33
N ALA A 190 -28.07 -10.69 -4.06
CA ALA A 190 -27.66 -9.77 -5.11
C ALA A 190 -27.18 -10.56 -6.33
N GLU A 191 -27.29 -9.95 -7.50
CA GLU A 191 -26.99 -10.60 -8.77
C GLU A 191 -25.50 -10.57 -9.12
N GLY A 192 -24.80 -9.52 -8.69
CA GLY A 192 -23.39 -9.36 -9.04
C GLY A 192 -22.57 -8.60 -7.99
N ILE A 193 -21.26 -8.69 -8.16
CA ILE A 193 -20.27 -7.92 -7.39
C ILE A 193 -19.25 -7.31 -8.35
N VAL A 194 -18.92 -6.05 -8.14
CA VAL A 194 -17.74 -5.42 -8.74
C VAL A 194 -16.61 -5.43 -7.71
N VAL A 195 -15.48 -6.00 -8.09
CA VAL A 195 -14.38 -6.29 -7.16
C VAL A 195 -13.04 -6.43 -7.90
N GLU A 196 -11.93 -6.26 -7.21
CA GLU A 196 -10.60 -6.59 -7.71
C GLU A 196 -10.47 -8.10 -7.95
N GLU A 197 -9.95 -8.49 -9.12
CA GLU A 197 -9.86 -9.89 -9.57
C GLU A 197 -9.06 -10.78 -8.61
N ASN A 198 -8.02 -10.24 -7.99
CA ASN A 198 -7.24 -10.97 -6.98
C ASN A 198 -8.07 -11.35 -5.74
N LEU A 199 -8.99 -10.49 -5.31
CA LEU A 199 -9.89 -10.77 -4.18
C LEU A 199 -10.95 -11.80 -4.56
N LEU A 200 -11.51 -11.72 -5.77
CA LEU A 200 -12.41 -12.76 -6.29
C LEU A 200 -11.70 -14.11 -6.35
N ASN A 201 -10.49 -14.15 -6.89
CA ASN A 201 -9.71 -15.39 -6.98
C ASN A 201 -9.39 -15.97 -5.59
N GLN A 202 -9.12 -15.11 -4.60
CA GLN A 202 -8.90 -15.56 -3.22
C GLN A 202 -10.19 -16.10 -2.59
N PHE A 203 -11.33 -15.44 -2.78
CA PHE A 203 -12.62 -15.91 -2.29
C PHE A 203 -12.96 -17.28 -2.88
N ARG A 204 -12.77 -17.48 -4.19
CA ARG A 204 -13.03 -18.74 -4.90
C ARG A 204 -12.13 -19.90 -4.43
N LYS A 205 -10.93 -19.64 -3.93
CA LYS A 205 -10.07 -20.70 -3.36
C LYS A 205 -10.68 -21.39 -2.15
N THR A 206 -11.38 -20.62 -1.32
CA THR A 206 -12.04 -21.14 -0.11
C THR A 206 -13.51 -21.47 -0.31
N ASN A 207 -14.10 -20.95 -1.39
CA ASN A 207 -15.52 -21.13 -1.75
C ASN A 207 -15.62 -21.52 -3.24
N PRO A 208 -15.17 -22.73 -3.63
CA PRO A 208 -15.20 -23.15 -5.01
C PRO A 208 -16.64 -23.25 -5.53
N TYR A 209 -16.84 -22.94 -6.82
CA TYR A 209 -18.13 -22.99 -7.51
C TYR A 209 -19.23 -22.09 -6.92
N THR A 210 -18.88 -21.08 -6.12
CA THR A 210 -19.86 -20.11 -5.60
C THR A 210 -20.03 -18.91 -6.51
N LEU A 211 -18.91 -18.32 -6.93
CA LEU A 211 -18.88 -17.15 -7.80
C LEU A 211 -17.96 -17.38 -9.00
N GLU A 212 -18.31 -16.74 -10.12
CA GLU A 212 -17.46 -16.70 -11.30
C GLU A 212 -17.34 -15.29 -11.86
N LYS A 213 -16.21 -15.03 -12.52
CA LYS A 213 -15.99 -13.79 -13.26
C LYS A 213 -16.86 -13.81 -14.51
N ILE A 214 -17.61 -12.74 -14.73
CA ILE A 214 -18.32 -12.54 -15.99
C ILE A 214 -17.31 -12.16 -17.08
N PRO A 215 -17.28 -12.90 -18.20
CA PRO A 215 -16.31 -12.70 -19.27
C PRO A 215 -16.67 -11.49 -20.14
N LEU A 216 -16.71 -10.30 -19.55
CA LEU A 216 -16.88 -9.06 -20.30
C LEU A 216 -15.75 -8.90 -21.33
N PRO A 217 -15.99 -8.21 -22.47
CA PRO A 217 -14.98 -8.00 -23.52
C PRO A 217 -13.70 -7.34 -23.02
N ALA A 218 -13.80 -6.53 -21.95
CA ALA A 218 -12.68 -5.93 -21.24
C ALA A 218 -12.97 -5.88 -19.74
N PRO A 219 -11.94 -5.84 -18.87
CA PRO A 219 -12.15 -5.58 -17.46
C PRO A 219 -12.79 -4.21 -17.25
N LEU A 220 -13.53 -4.04 -16.16
CA LEU A 220 -14.18 -2.78 -15.83
C LEU A 220 -13.16 -1.66 -15.56
N SER A 221 -12.00 -2.00 -15.02
CA SER A 221 -10.90 -1.07 -14.82
C SER A 221 -9.57 -1.81 -14.72
N GLN A 222 -8.52 -1.16 -15.21
CA GLN A 222 -7.13 -1.49 -14.91
C GLN A 222 -6.48 -0.24 -14.33
N ALA A 223 -5.98 -0.31 -13.12
CA ALA A 223 -5.46 0.83 -12.38
C ALA A 223 -4.32 0.43 -11.45
N PHE A 224 -3.58 1.42 -10.98
CA PHE A 224 -2.56 1.21 -9.96
C PHE A 224 -2.98 1.85 -8.64
N GLY A 225 -2.87 1.07 -7.59
CA GLY A 225 -3.00 1.53 -6.22
C GLY A 225 -1.72 2.23 -5.76
N GLN A 226 -1.89 3.24 -4.93
CA GLN A 226 -0.82 4.05 -4.38
C GLN A 226 -0.92 4.13 -2.85
N TRP A 227 0.19 4.35 -2.19
CA TRP A 227 0.21 4.86 -0.84
C TRP A 227 -0.26 6.32 -0.84
N THR A 228 -0.84 6.75 0.27
CA THR A 228 -1.27 8.14 0.43
C THR A 228 -0.87 8.69 1.78
N VAL A 229 -0.54 9.98 1.79
CA VAL A 229 -0.18 10.73 2.98
C VAL A 229 -1.06 11.97 3.13
N GLN A 230 -1.03 12.59 4.29
CA GLN A 230 -1.79 13.80 4.57
C GLN A 230 -1.47 14.91 3.58
N LEU A 231 -2.49 15.65 3.17
CA LEU A 231 -2.31 16.85 2.33
C LEU A 231 -1.31 17.81 2.99
N GLY A 232 -0.33 18.29 2.21
CA GLY A 232 0.74 19.17 2.70
C GLY A 232 1.96 18.46 3.29
N ASN A 233 1.92 17.15 3.61
CA ASN A 233 3.10 16.42 4.07
C ASN A 233 4.00 15.95 2.91
N THR A 234 4.55 16.92 2.17
CA THR A 234 5.41 16.66 1.00
C THR A 234 6.75 16.02 1.38
N ALA A 235 7.24 16.24 2.60
CA ALA A 235 8.47 15.63 3.08
C ALA A 235 8.32 14.10 3.17
N LEU A 236 7.26 13.62 3.80
CA LEU A 236 6.97 12.18 3.88
C LEU A 236 6.64 11.62 2.49
N GLN A 237 5.83 12.32 1.69
CA GLN A 237 5.51 11.91 0.32
C GLN A 237 6.78 11.65 -0.50
N THR A 238 7.73 12.60 -0.50
CA THR A 238 8.99 12.50 -1.24
C THR A 238 9.84 11.33 -0.75
N GLU A 239 9.94 11.15 0.57
CA GLU A 239 10.67 10.03 1.16
C GLU A 239 10.10 8.68 0.73
N LEU A 240 8.78 8.53 0.80
CA LEU A 240 8.09 7.30 0.39
C LEU A 240 8.19 7.05 -1.13
N LYS A 241 8.07 8.10 -1.94
CA LYS A 241 8.27 8.01 -3.41
C LYS A 241 9.67 7.48 -3.73
N ASN A 242 10.69 8.06 -3.11
CA ASN A 242 12.08 7.64 -3.29
C ASN A 242 12.30 6.20 -2.82
N TRP A 243 11.75 5.83 -1.65
CA TRP A 243 11.87 4.48 -1.13
C TRP A 243 11.23 3.45 -2.07
N LEU A 244 10.02 3.72 -2.57
CA LEU A 244 9.35 2.82 -3.54
C LEU A 244 10.19 2.68 -4.82
N CYS A 245 10.76 3.77 -5.33
CA CYS A 245 11.61 3.74 -6.52
C CYS A 245 12.89 2.92 -6.32
N VAL A 246 13.59 3.11 -5.20
CA VAL A 246 14.79 2.32 -4.88
C VAL A 246 14.43 0.83 -4.80
N ASN A 247 13.31 0.50 -4.15
CA ASN A 247 12.88 -0.89 -3.98
C ASN A 247 12.26 -1.51 -5.25
N GLN A 248 11.75 -0.71 -6.19
CA GLN A 248 11.38 -1.15 -7.52
C GLN A 248 12.63 -1.49 -8.34
N LYS A 249 13.63 -0.59 -8.40
CA LYS A 249 14.89 -0.80 -9.12
C LYS A 249 15.67 -2.03 -8.60
N SER A 250 15.67 -2.26 -7.30
CA SER A 250 16.29 -3.46 -6.68
C SER A 250 15.47 -4.73 -6.82
N LYS A 251 14.30 -4.68 -7.48
CA LYS A 251 13.33 -5.77 -7.62
C LYS A 251 12.76 -6.31 -6.29
N PHE A 252 12.92 -5.57 -5.20
CA PHE A 252 12.33 -5.97 -3.92
C PHE A 252 10.79 -6.00 -3.98
N LEU A 253 10.17 -4.99 -4.63
CA LEU A 253 8.72 -4.94 -4.79
C LEU A 253 8.22 -6.16 -5.58
N GLU A 254 8.83 -6.44 -6.74
CA GLU A 254 8.47 -7.57 -7.61
C GLU A 254 8.59 -8.91 -6.88
N LYS A 255 9.72 -9.15 -6.22
CA LYS A 255 9.97 -10.39 -5.48
C LYS A 255 8.99 -10.57 -4.32
N THR A 256 8.75 -9.52 -3.55
CA THR A 256 7.81 -9.56 -2.42
C THR A 256 6.39 -9.77 -2.92
N PHE A 257 6.00 -9.09 -4.01
CA PHE A 257 4.70 -9.28 -4.65
C PHE A 257 4.51 -10.74 -5.08
N GLN A 258 5.45 -11.29 -5.84
CA GLN A 258 5.37 -12.69 -6.30
C GLN A 258 5.27 -13.68 -5.14
N THR A 259 6.04 -13.45 -4.07
CA THR A 259 6.01 -14.30 -2.87
C THR A 259 4.66 -14.25 -2.15
N GLN A 260 4.10 -13.07 -1.99
CA GLN A 260 2.87 -12.86 -1.20
C GLN A 260 1.61 -13.10 -2.04
N MET A 261 1.58 -12.57 -3.27
CA MET A 261 0.41 -12.64 -4.14
C MET A 261 0.32 -13.95 -4.91
N GLY A 262 1.45 -14.66 -5.09
CA GLY A 262 1.49 -15.97 -5.75
C GLY A 262 1.52 -15.92 -7.28
N TYR A 263 1.73 -14.73 -7.86
CA TYR A 263 1.88 -14.55 -9.31
C TYR A 263 2.85 -13.41 -9.63
N LYS A 264 3.31 -13.34 -10.88
CA LYS A 264 4.26 -12.30 -11.32
C LYS A 264 3.61 -10.92 -11.25
N GLN A 265 4.33 -9.95 -10.68
CA GLN A 265 3.86 -8.56 -10.64
C GLN A 265 3.76 -8.00 -12.08
N PRO A 266 2.60 -7.47 -12.49
CA PRO A 266 2.52 -6.62 -13.67
C PRO A 266 3.48 -5.45 -13.60
N ALA A 267 3.96 -4.99 -14.76
CA ALA A 267 4.93 -3.90 -14.82
C ALA A 267 4.37 -2.64 -14.15
N LEU A 268 5.12 -2.12 -13.20
CA LEU A 268 4.83 -0.82 -12.58
C LEU A 268 5.35 0.32 -13.47
N PRO A 269 4.74 1.51 -13.42
CA PRO A 269 5.27 2.68 -14.09
C PRO A 269 6.75 2.93 -13.73
N PRO A 270 7.57 3.44 -14.67
CA PRO A 270 8.98 3.71 -14.41
C PRO A 270 9.15 4.77 -13.32
N CYS A 271 10.28 4.72 -12.62
CA CYS A 271 10.70 5.78 -11.70
C CYS A 271 11.28 6.96 -12.51
N GLU A 272 10.63 8.07 -12.40
CA GLU A 272 11.14 9.36 -12.88
C GLU A 272 12.18 9.93 -11.91
#